data_4b0eeae7c991927ca1647dfe7bffac00
#
_entry.id   4b0eeae7c991927ca1647dfe7bffac00
#
_cell.length_a   1.000
_cell.length_b   1.000
_cell.length_c   1.000
_cell.angle_alpha   90.00
_cell.angle_beta   90.00
_cell.angle_gamma   90.00
#
_symmetry.space_group_name_H-M   'P 1'
#
loop_
_entity.id
_entity.type
_entity.pdbx_description
1 polymer ?
#
loop_
_entity_poly.entity_id
_entity_poly.type
_entity_poly.pdbx_seq_one_letter_code
_entity_poly.pdbx_strand_id
1 'polypeptide(L)'
;LKNWIDQLQSWWTNIVGQVSLRDSSLPLIQESYTSQERVYQLKVGQKADAKSLVNLQETAYSPSEIWPESLLEREMSTKSNSLYLLLLYQDYPVAFIGAWIKGDNCHVSNLVVRPGYQRQGLGQFLLNQVEQVALNQNCHYYSLEVRESNHKAQKLYHKQGFETVGVKKEYYSNNREDGLAMVKQLILKD
;
A
#
# COMPACT_ATOMS: atom_id res chain seq x y z
N LEU A 1 11.12 -1.91 -23.73
CA LEU A 1 10.72 -2.30 -22.36
C LEU A 1 10.08 -1.09 -21.68
N LYS A 2 8.80 -0.82 -21.99
CA LYS A 2 8.00 0.10 -21.16
C LYS A 2 7.69 -0.66 -19.89
N ASN A 3 8.41 -0.32 -18.84
CA ASN A 3 8.31 -0.90 -17.54
C ASN A 3 6.91 -0.59 -16.95
N TRP A 4 6.31 -1.50 -16.20
CA TRP A 4 5.07 -1.28 -15.47
C TRP A 4 5.13 0.00 -14.60
N ILE A 5 6.34 0.38 -14.16
CA ILE A 5 6.65 1.67 -13.52
C ILE A 5 6.29 2.85 -14.44
N ASP A 6 6.58 2.75 -15.76
CA ASP A 6 6.25 3.80 -16.73
C ASP A 6 4.74 3.86 -17.01
N GLN A 7 4.02 2.74 -16.94
CA GLN A 7 2.55 2.72 -17.05
C GLN A 7 1.89 3.36 -15.82
N LEU A 8 2.41 3.10 -14.63
CA LEU A 8 2.02 3.86 -13.44
C LEU A 8 2.36 5.35 -13.61
N GLN A 9 3.53 5.70 -14.16
CA GLN A 9 3.96 7.08 -14.36
C GLN A 9 3.15 7.84 -15.41
N SER A 10 2.79 7.23 -16.54
CA SER A 10 1.96 7.87 -17.56
C SER A 10 0.52 8.13 -17.06
N TRP A 11 0.07 7.37 -16.09
CA TRP A 11 -1.20 7.55 -15.40
C TRP A 11 -1.14 8.72 -14.40
N TRP A 12 0.05 8.97 -13.81
CA TRP A 12 0.29 10.02 -12.82
C TRP A 12 0.28 11.45 -13.38
N THR A 13 0.70 11.64 -14.63
CA THR A 13 0.92 12.98 -15.20
C THR A 13 -0.36 13.76 -15.54
N ASN A 14 -1.52 13.13 -15.55
CA ASN A 14 -2.74 13.74 -16.04
C ASN A 14 -3.74 14.25 -14.99
N ILE A 15 -3.48 14.12 -13.68
CA ILE A 15 -4.45 14.56 -12.67
C ILE A 15 -3.76 15.20 -11.47
N VAL A 16 -3.67 16.51 -11.49
CA VAL A 16 -3.32 17.35 -10.34
C VAL A 16 -4.60 17.92 -9.74
N GLY A 17 -5.12 17.23 -8.73
CA GLY A 17 -6.10 17.77 -7.79
C GLY A 17 -5.50 17.58 -6.39
N GLN A 18 -5.11 18.68 -5.74
CA GLN A 18 -4.35 18.67 -4.50
C GLN A 18 -5.23 18.31 -3.31
N VAL A 19 -5.03 17.12 -2.74
CA VAL A 19 -5.30 16.86 -1.32
C VAL A 19 -4.02 16.31 -0.73
N SER A 20 -3.40 17.05 0.19
CA SER A 20 -2.23 16.58 0.93
C SER A 20 -2.68 15.54 1.96
N LEU A 21 -2.44 14.25 1.70
CA LEU A 21 -2.71 13.16 2.66
C LEU A 21 -1.81 13.22 3.91
N ARG A 22 -0.95 14.24 4.01
CA ARG A 22 0.05 14.38 5.08
C ARG A 22 -0.17 15.57 5.99
N ASP A 23 -1.32 16.24 5.85
CA ASP A 23 -1.63 17.29 6.80
C ASP A 23 -1.82 16.68 8.20
N SER A 24 -1.30 17.35 9.22
CA SER A 24 -1.22 16.92 10.62
C SER A 24 -2.57 16.66 11.30
N SER A 25 -3.61 16.61 10.54
CA SER A 25 -4.99 16.27 10.92
C SER A 25 -5.47 14.90 10.45
N LEU A 26 -4.60 13.90 10.24
CA LEU A 26 -5.05 12.52 10.03
C LEU A 26 -5.65 11.98 11.36
N PRO A 27 -6.97 12.14 11.58
CA PRO A 27 -7.52 11.99 12.92
C PRO A 27 -7.93 10.57 13.12
N LEU A 28 -7.33 9.56 13.04
CA LEU A 28 -7.79 8.18 13.38
C LEU A 28 -6.76 7.08 13.06
N ILE A 29 -5.49 7.46 12.89
CA ILE A 29 -4.45 6.44 12.79
C ILE A 29 -4.14 5.96 14.21
N GLN A 30 -4.41 4.72 14.49
CA GLN A 30 -4.05 4.08 15.74
C GLN A 30 -2.52 4.00 15.85
N GLU A 31 -1.93 4.64 16.85
CA GLU A 31 -0.47 4.82 16.97
C GLU A 31 0.32 3.51 17.13
N SER A 32 -0.35 2.44 17.55
CA SER A 32 0.30 1.14 17.77
C SER A 32 -0.65 -0.02 17.53
N TYR A 33 -0.07 -1.18 17.30
CA TYR A 33 -0.76 -2.46 17.16
C TYR A 33 -0.10 -3.52 18.03
N THR A 34 -0.87 -4.27 18.80
CA THR A 34 -0.34 -5.34 19.64
C THR A 34 -0.76 -6.71 19.09
N SER A 35 0.20 -7.60 18.91
CA SER A 35 -0.03 -8.99 18.51
C SER A 35 1.07 -9.89 19.08
N GLN A 36 0.70 -11.07 19.57
CA GLN A 36 1.64 -12.07 20.13
C GLN A 36 2.64 -11.46 21.12
N GLU A 37 2.13 -10.66 22.08
CA GLU A 37 2.93 -9.97 23.11
C GLU A 37 3.94 -8.94 22.58
N ARG A 38 3.88 -8.61 21.28
CA ARG A 38 4.69 -7.57 20.65
C ARG A 38 3.87 -6.33 20.40
N VAL A 39 4.43 -5.18 20.73
CA VAL A 39 3.87 -3.87 20.40
C VAL A 39 4.60 -3.34 19.17
N TYR A 40 3.83 -3.05 18.12
CA TYR A 40 4.30 -2.46 16.88
C TYR A 40 3.88 -0.99 16.85
N GLN A 41 4.83 -0.09 16.64
CA GLN A 41 4.55 1.34 16.51
C GLN A 41 4.17 1.65 15.07
N LEU A 42 3.09 2.42 14.88
CA LEU A 42 2.71 2.94 13.56
C LEU A 42 3.41 4.28 13.32
N LYS A 43 4.01 4.41 12.15
CA LYS A 43 4.68 5.64 11.70
C LYS A 43 4.21 6.00 10.30
N VAL A 44 3.96 7.29 10.06
CA VAL A 44 3.79 7.81 8.70
C VAL A 44 5.17 7.87 8.03
N GLY A 45 5.28 7.21 6.88
CA GLY A 45 6.51 7.14 6.11
C GLY A 45 6.94 8.51 5.57
N GLN A 46 8.22 8.78 5.66
CA GLN A 46 8.86 9.99 5.17
C GLN A 46 9.94 9.63 4.14
N LYS A 47 10.36 10.62 3.36
CA LYS A 47 11.43 10.45 2.37
C LYS A 47 12.68 9.75 2.93
N ALA A 48 13.06 10.07 4.16
CA ALA A 48 14.20 9.45 4.85
C ALA A 48 14.04 7.94 5.13
N ASP A 49 12.82 7.43 5.07
CA ASP A 49 12.54 6.00 5.29
C ASP A 49 12.71 5.15 4.02
N ALA A 50 12.87 5.76 2.84
CA ALA A 50 12.87 5.07 1.54
C ALA A 50 13.86 3.90 1.49
N LYS A 51 15.10 4.11 1.94
CA LYS A 51 16.12 3.07 2.00
C LYS A 51 15.70 1.87 2.87
N SER A 52 15.07 2.13 4.01
CA SER A 52 14.58 1.08 4.91
C SER A 52 13.44 0.28 4.27
N LEU A 53 12.61 0.93 3.44
CA LEU A 53 11.53 0.25 2.70
C LEU A 53 12.08 -0.60 1.54
N VAL A 54 13.15 -0.17 0.86
CA VAL A 54 13.87 -1.02 -0.11
C VAL A 54 14.36 -2.29 0.59
N ASN A 55 15.10 -2.15 1.69
CA ASN A 55 15.61 -3.28 2.46
C ASN A 55 14.47 -4.23 2.93
N LEU A 56 13.31 -3.68 3.26
CA LEU A 56 12.16 -4.49 3.65
C LEU A 56 11.57 -5.25 2.45
N GLN A 57 11.47 -4.63 1.27
CA GLN A 57 11.05 -5.30 0.04
C GLN A 57 11.98 -6.46 -0.33
N GLU A 58 13.31 -6.31 -0.18
CA GLU A 58 14.30 -7.35 -0.44
C GLU A 58 14.08 -8.62 0.38
N THR A 59 13.40 -8.53 1.52
CA THR A 59 13.07 -9.70 2.36
C THR A 59 11.86 -10.48 1.86
N ALA A 60 11.05 -9.90 0.99
CA ALA A 60 9.72 -10.41 0.63
C ALA A 60 9.51 -10.58 -0.88
N TYR A 61 10.26 -9.87 -1.70
CA TYR A 61 10.10 -9.79 -3.15
C TYR A 61 11.32 -10.27 -3.90
N SER A 62 11.12 -10.70 -5.14
CA SER A 62 12.22 -10.95 -6.07
C SER A 62 12.88 -9.61 -6.50
N PRO A 63 14.14 -9.60 -6.90
CA PRO A 63 14.85 -8.37 -7.28
C PRO A 63 14.14 -7.52 -8.34
N SER A 64 13.42 -8.16 -9.26
CA SER A 64 12.66 -7.47 -10.31
C SER A 64 11.36 -6.81 -9.84
N GLU A 65 10.94 -7.04 -8.61
CA GLU A 65 9.72 -6.50 -8.01
C GLU A 65 10.00 -5.38 -7.01
N ILE A 66 11.28 -5.15 -6.68
CA ILE A 66 11.69 -4.14 -5.72
C ILE A 66 11.57 -2.75 -6.35
N TRP A 67 10.84 -1.89 -5.69
CA TRP A 67 10.77 -0.48 -6.07
C TRP A 67 12.08 0.22 -5.67
N PRO A 68 12.70 0.95 -6.61
CA PRO A 68 13.95 1.65 -6.32
C PRO A 68 13.74 2.77 -5.29
N GLU A 69 14.77 3.08 -4.52
CA GLU A 69 14.75 4.10 -3.48
C GLU A 69 14.25 5.45 -4.00
N SER A 70 14.72 5.89 -5.17
CA SER A 70 14.30 7.14 -5.80
C SER A 70 12.80 7.22 -6.11
N LEU A 71 12.16 6.08 -6.42
CA LEU A 71 10.71 6.01 -6.61
C LEU A 71 10.00 6.18 -5.27
N LEU A 72 10.41 5.44 -4.25
CA LEU A 72 9.84 5.54 -2.90
C LEU A 72 10.02 6.95 -2.31
N GLU A 73 11.18 7.58 -2.51
CA GLU A 73 11.42 8.96 -2.10
C GLU A 73 10.43 9.93 -2.76
N ARG A 74 10.18 9.77 -4.06
CA ARG A 74 9.23 10.60 -4.79
C ARG A 74 7.82 10.39 -4.29
N GLU A 75 7.41 9.13 -4.09
CA GLU A 75 6.09 8.78 -3.56
C GLU A 75 5.87 9.35 -2.14
N MET A 76 6.91 9.32 -1.32
CA MET A 76 6.89 9.87 0.03
C MET A 76 7.24 11.37 0.10
N SER A 77 7.28 12.08 -1.01
CA SER A 77 7.49 13.53 -1.02
C SER A 77 6.24 14.28 -0.54
N THR A 78 6.42 15.49 0.01
CA THR A 78 5.33 16.34 0.51
C THR A 78 4.32 16.79 -0.55
N LYS A 79 4.67 16.64 -1.84
CA LYS A 79 3.82 17.00 -3.00
C LYS A 79 3.05 15.80 -3.58
N SER A 80 3.15 14.64 -2.96
CA SER A 80 2.53 13.41 -3.42
C SER A 80 1.15 13.21 -2.79
N ASN A 81 0.22 12.67 -3.57
CA ASN A 81 -1.07 12.17 -3.06
C ASN A 81 -0.95 10.77 -2.46
N SER A 82 0.26 10.35 -2.12
CA SER A 82 0.55 9.04 -1.58
C SER A 82 0.69 9.08 -0.06
N LEU A 83 0.23 8.02 0.57
CA LEU A 83 0.38 7.73 1.99
C LEU A 83 1.22 6.46 2.14
N TYR A 84 2.24 6.52 2.96
CA TYR A 84 2.99 5.34 3.40
C TYR A 84 2.85 5.20 4.90
N LEU A 85 2.45 4.02 5.36
CA LEU A 85 2.37 3.67 6.78
C LEU A 85 3.33 2.52 7.07
N LEU A 86 4.16 2.67 8.08
CA LEU A 86 5.15 1.70 8.51
C LEU A 86 4.80 1.15 9.88
N LEU A 87 4.96 -0.16 10.08
CA LEU A 87 4.97 -0.77 11.40
C LEU A 87 6.42 -1.05 11.81
N LEU A 88 6.80 -0.51 12.96
CA LEU A 88 8.11 -0.69 13.56
C LEU A 88 8.02 -1.64 14.75
N TYR A 89 8.99 -2.52 14.86
CA TYR A 89 9.24 -3.31 16.08
C TYR A 89 10.68 -3.05 16.52
N GLN A 90 10.85 -2.51 17.75
CA GLN A 90 12.16 -2.09 18.26
C GLN A 90 12.90 -1.17 17.26
N ASP A 91 12.19 -0.16 16.78
CA ASP A 91 12.65 0.86 15.80
C ASP A 91 12.99 0.32 14.38
N TYR A 92 12.82 -0.96 14.11
CA TYR A 92 13.03 -1.54 12.78
C TYR A 92 11.71 -1.72 12.02
N PRO A 93 11.62 -1.28 10.75
CA PRO A 93 10.46 -1.54 9.90
C PRO A 93 10.28 -3.04 9.67
N VAL A 94 9.11 -3.55 10.03
CA VAL A 94 8.74 -4.97 9.86
C VAL A 94 7.58 -5.15 8.88
N ALA A 95 6.83 -4.09 8.62
CA ALA A 95 5.80 -4.05 7.59
C ALA A 95 5.59 -2.62 7.10
N PHE A 96 5.11 -2.46 5.87
CA PHE A 96 4.61 -1.19 5.37
C PHE A 96 3.51 -1.38 4.34
N ILE A 97 2.72 -0.33 4.16
CA ILE A 97 1.75 -0.18 3.09
C ILE A 97 1.96 1.17 2.41
N GLY A 98 1.90 1.17 1.07
CA GLY A 98 1.82 2.38 0.25
C GLY A 98 0.45 2.45 -0.41
N ALA A 99 -0.16 3.63 -0.40
CA ALA A 99 -1.42 3.90 -1.09
C ALA A 99 -1.43 5.32 -1.65
N TRP A 100 -2.28 5.56 -2.63
CA TRP A 100 -2.51 6.90 -3.17
C TRP A 100 -4.01 7.11 -3.41
N ILE A 101 -4.44 8.38 -3.40
CA ILE A 101 -5.83 8.77 -3.66
C ILE A 101 -5.92 9.52 -4.98
N LYS A 102 -6.91 9.13 -5.80
CA LYS A 102 -7.25 9.78 -7.05
C LYS A 102 -8.77 9.84 -7.20
N GLY A 103 -9.31 11.04 -7.18
CA GLY A 103 -10.76 11.21 -7.15
C GLY A 103 -11.35 10.56 -5.91
N ASP A 104 -12.29 9.67 -6.11
CA ASP A 104 -12.99 8.92 -5.08
C ASP A 104 -12.42 7.50 -4.85
N ASN A 105 -11.25 7.20 -5.40
CA ASN A 105 -10.58 5.90 -5.23
C ASN A 105 -9.28 6.01 -4.43
N CYS A 106 -9.17 5.23 -3.37
CA CYS A 106 -7.92 4.96 -2.67
C CYS A 106 -7.31 3.66 -3.20
N HIS A 107 -6.08 3.71 -3.72
CA HIS A 107 -5.43 2.57 -4.34
C HIS A 107 -4.20 2.14 -3.57
N VAL A 108 -4.15 0.87 -3.17
CA VAL A 108 -2.96 0.27 -2.55
C VAL A 108 -1.96 -0.10 -3.63
N SER A 109 -0.79 0.52 -3.58
CA SER A 109 0.30 0.28 -4.53
C SER A 109 1.28 -0.79 -4.06
N ASN A 110 1.43 -0.95 -2.72
CA ASN A 110 2.40 -1.86 -2.15
C ASN A 110 1.98 -2.27 -0.72
N LEU A 111 2.13 -3.55 -0.38
CA LEU A 111 1.93 -4.06 0.98
C LEU A 111 2.97 -5.15 1.26
N VAL A 112 3.86 -4.87 2.18
CA VAL A 112 4.96 -5.77 2.55
C VAL A 112 4.91 -6.09 4.03
N VAL A 113 5.07 -7.37 4.37
CA VAL A 113 5.29 -7.84 5.73
C VAL A 113 6.50 -8.77 5.72
N ARG A 114 7.51 -8.45 6.52
CA ARG A 114 8.74 -9.26 6.67
C ARG A 114 8.36 -10.71 7.00
N PRO A 115 8.99 -11.73 6.39
CA PRO A 115 8.62 -13.14 6.55
C PRO A 115 8.46 -13.58 8.01
N GLY A 116 9.36 -13.24 8.90
CA GLY A 116 9.28 -13.60 10.32
C GLY A 116 8.17 -12.89 11.12
N TYR A 117 7.44 -11.96 10.51
CA TYR A 117 6.35 -11.18 11.12
C TYR A 117 5.00 -11.41 10.44
N GLN A 118 4.95 -12.30 9.44
CA GLN A 118 3.70 -12.66 8.77
C GLN A 118 2.77 -13.45 9.70
N ARG A 119 1.47 -13.53 9.34
CA ARG A 119 0.42 -14.26 10.08
C ARG A 119 0.13 -13.71 11.48
N GLN A 120 0.55 -12.49 11.77
CA GLN A 120 0.31 -11.78 13.03
C GLN A 120 -0.71 -10.63 12.89
N GLY A 121 -1.43 -10.56 11.78
CA GLY A 121 -2.42 -9.51 11.52
C GLY A 121 -1.87 -8.17 11.02
N LEU A 122 -0.53 -8.01 10.86
CA LEU A 122 0.08 -6.73 10.51
C LEU A 122 -0.43 -6.18 9.16
N GLY A 123 -0.54 -7.03 8.14
CA GLY A 123 -1.09 -6.62 6.84
C GLY A 123 -2.55 -6.20 6.92
N GLN A 124 -3.36 -6.91 7.69
CA GLN A 124 -4.76 -6.56 7.95
C GLN A 124 -4.87 -5.22 8.67
N PHE A 125 -4.05 -5.01 9.72
CA PHE A 125 -4.02 -3.76 10.45
C PHE A 125 -3.68 -2.58 9.52
N LEU A 126 -2.64 -2.68 8.71
CA LEU A 126 -2.24 -1.63 7.76
C LEU A 126 -3.34 -1.33 6.74
N LEU A 127 -3.99 -2.35 6.19
CA LEU A 127 -5.15 -2.15 5.28
C LEU A 127 -6.28 -1.39 5.97
N ASN A 128 -6.60 -1.74 7.22
CA ASN A 128 -7.65 -1.04 7.98
C ASN A 128 -7.28 0.44 8.24
N GLN A 129 -5.99 0.75 8.53
CA GLN A 129 -5.57 2.13 8.74
C GLN A 129 -5.72 2.96 7.46
N VAL A 130 -5.33 2.42 6.30
CA VAL A 130 -5.50 3.09 5.00
C VAL A 130 -6.98 3.22 4.64
N GLU A 131 -7.81 2.23 4.95
CA GLU A 131 -9.26 2.31 4.74
C GLU A 131 -9.89 3.46 5.54
N GLN A 132 -9.50 3.66 6.81
CA GLN A 132 -9.97 4.80 7.59
C GLN A 132 -9.57 6.14 6.96
N VAL A 133 -8.35 6.24 6.45
CA VAL A 133 -7.91 7.42 5.71
C VAL A 133 -8.75 7.62 4.45
N ALA A 134 -9.02 6.56 3.69
CA ALA A 134 -9.84 6.61 2.48
C ALA A 134 -11.27 7.10 2.80
N LEU A 135 -11.89 6.59 3.86
CA LEU A 135 -13.22 7.02 4.31
C LEU A 135 -13.21 8.51 4.71
N ASN A 136 -12.21 8.97 5.46
CA ASN A 136 -12.07 10.36 5.86
C ASN A 136 -11.83 11.32 4.69
N GLN A 137 -11.30 10.80 3.57
CA GLN A 137 -11.11 11.53 2.31
C GLN A 137 -12.29 11.36 1.35
N ASN A 138 -13.42 10.83 1.84
CA ASN A 138 -14.64 10.60 1.05
C ASN A 138 -14.43 9.71 -0.18
N CYS A 139 -13.49 8.75 -0.11
CA CYS A 139 -13.33 7.76 -1.15
C CYS A 139 -14.51 6.77 -1.14
N HIS A 140 -15.04 6.46 -2.32
CA HIS A 140 -16.08 5.45 -2.49
C HIS A 140 -15.50 4.07 -2.80
N TYR A 141 -14.26 4.03 -3.27
CA TYR A 141 -13.59 2.80 -3.68
C TYR A 141 -12.23 2.65 -3.01
N TYR A 142 -11.92 1.41 -2.67
CA TYR A 142 -10.62 0.99 -2.18
C TYR A 142 -10.14 -0.15 -3.07
N SER A 143 -9.03 0.01 -3.78
CA SER A 143 -8.63 -0.87 -4.87
C SER A 143 -7.17 -1.30 -4.76
N LEU A 144 -6.84 -2.40 -5.43
CA LEU A 144 -5.47 -2.92 -5.56
C LEU A 144 -5.36 -3.87 -6.75
N GLU A 145 -4.11 -4.19 -7.13
CA GLU A 145 -3.80 -5.37 -7.94
C GLU A 145 -3.00 -6.38 -7.12
N VAL A 146 -3.24 -7.64 -7.41
CA VAL A 146 -2.50 -8.76 -6.82
C VAL A 146 -2.16 -9.81 -7.87
N ARG A 147 -0.97 -10.39 -7.79
CA ARG A 147 -0.57 -11.50 -8.67
C ARG A 147 -1.55 -12.66 -8.60
N GLU A 148 -1.88 -13.26 -9.73
CA GLU A 148 -2.73 -14.44 -9.78
C GLU A 148 -2.17 -15.59 -8.93
N SER A 149 -0.84 -15.74 -8.87
CA SER A 149 -0.17 -16.77 -8.05
C SER A 149 -0.13 -16.46 -6.55
N ASN A 150 -0.38 -15.20 -6.14
CA ASN A 150 -0.29 -14.80 -4.74
C ASN A 150 -1.58 -15.10 -3.95
N HIS A 151 -1.93 -16.39 -3.83
CA HIS A 151 -3.14 -16.83 -3.13
C HIS A 151 -3.19 -16.41 -1.65
N LYS A 152 -2.02 -16.18 -1.01
CA LYS A 152 -1.98 -15.72 0.39
C LYS A 152 -2.50 -14.30 0.52
N ALA A 153 -2.07 -13.40 -0.36
CA ALA A 153 -2.54 -12.02 -0.39
C ALA A 153 -4.01 -11.95 -0.82
N GLN A 154 -4.43 -12.73 -1.84
CA GLN A 154 -5.83 -12.81 -2.27
C GLN A 154 -6.75 -13.17 -1.10
N LYS A 155 -6.38 -14.20 -0.30
CA LYS A 155 -7.16 -14.57 0.90
C LYS A 155 -7.26 -13.45 1.93
N LEU A 156 -6.18 -12.67 2.11
CA LEU A 156 -6.19 -11.51 2.98
C LEU A 156 -7.17 -10.45 2.45
N TYR A 157 -7.09 -10.12 1.16
CA TYR A 157 -7.92 -9.08 0.55
C TYR A 157 -9.40 -9.47 0.53
N HIS A 158 -9.74 -10.72 0.18
CA HIS A 158 -11.12 -11.20 0.28
C HIS A 158 -11.66 -11.11 1.72
N LYS A 159 -10.86 -11.50 2.73
CA LYS A 159 -11.23 -11.35 4.14
C LYS A 159 -11.47 -9.89 4.53
N GLN A 160 -10.81 -8.93 3.87
CA GLN A 160 -10.99 -7.50 4.05
C GLN A 160 -12.16 -6.91 3.25
N GLY A 161 -12.90 -7.74 2.52
CA GLY A 161 -14.06 -7.34 1.72
C GLY A 161 -13.73 -6.84 0.31
N PHE A 162 -12.52 -7.09 -0.18
CA PHE A 162 -12.22 -6.86 -1.59
C PHE A 162 -12.80 -7.99 -2.46
N GLU A 163 -13.34 -7.62 -3.60
CA GLU A 163 -13.85 -8.53 -4.62
C GLU A 163 -13.01 -8.42 -5.89
N THR A 164 -12.77 -9.55 -6.57
CA THR A 164 -12.10 -9.55 -7.87
C THR A 164 -13.06 -9.02 -8.93
N VAL A 165 -12.72 -7.90 -9.57
CA VAL A 165 -13.54 -7.25 -10.59
C VAL A 165 -13.00 -7.42 -12.00
N GLY A 166 -11.81 -7.95 -12.16
CA GLY A 166 -11.21 -8.17 -13.48
C GLY A 166 -9.81 -8.79 -13.42
N VAL A 167 -9.32 -9.18 -14.59
CA VAL A 167 -7.97 -9.71 -14.79
C VAL A 167 -7.23 -8.78 -15.75
N LYS A 168 -6.08 -8.28 -15.32
CA LYS A 168 -5.15 -7.51 -16.16
C LYS A 168 -4.12 -8.47 -16.74
N LYS A 169 -4.26 -8.76 -18.03
CA LYS A 169 -3.37 -9.72 -18.71
C LYS A 169 -1.93 -9.20 -18.76
N GLU A 170 -0.96 -10.10 -18.48
CA GLU A 170 0.48 -9.82 -18.49
C GLU A 170 0.87 -8.54 -17.68
N TYR A 171 0.13 -8.26 -16.61
CA TYR A 171 0.29 -7.03 -15.81
C TYR A 171 1.69 -6.91 -15.20
N TYR A 172 2.23 -8.02 -14.71
CA TYR A 172 3.57 -8.08 -14.12
C TYR A 172 4.61 -8.39 -15.19
N SER A 173 5.26 -7.35 -15.72
CA SER A 173 6.16 -7.42 -16.87
C SER A 173 7.39 -8.30 -16.67
N ASN A 174 7.80 -8.57 -15.42
CA ASN A 174 8.98 -9.39 -15.12
C ASN A 174 8.81 -10.87 -15.53
N ASN A 175 7.60 -11.42 -15.47
CA ASN A 175 7.29 -12.80 -15.84
C ASN A 175 6.00 -12.95 -16.65
N ARG A 176 5.40 -11.82 -17.11
CA ARG A 176 4.13 -11.76 -17.84
C ARG A 176 2.94 -12.37 -17.07
N GLU A 177 3.03 -12.39 -15.76
CA GLU A 177 1.97 -12.90 -14.92
C GLU A 177 0.76 -11.96 -14.93
N ASP A 178 -0.43 -12.54 -14.91
CA ASP A 178 -1.68 -11.79 -14.80
C ASP A 178 -1.82 -11.14 -13.42
N GLY A 179 -2.45 -9.97 -13.39
CA GLY A 179 -2.85 -9.28 -12.18
C GLY A 179 -4.35 -9.35 -12.00
N LEU A 180 -4.80 -9.76 -10.82
CA LEU A 180 -6.20 -9.65 -10.44
C LEU A 180 -6.46 -8.24 -9.94
N ALA A 181 -7.37 -7.51 -10.58
CA ALA A 181 -7.87 -6.23 -10.09
C ALA A 181 -8.93 -6.51 -9.03
N MET A 182 -8.72 -5.98 -7.82
CA MET A 182 -9.63 -6.17 -6.70
C MET A 182 -10.11 -4.82 -6.18
N VAL A 183 -11.39 -4.73 -5.83
CA VAL A 183 -12.04 -3.51 -5.35
C VAL A 183 -12.93 -3.83 -4.16
N LYS A 184 -12.93 -2.92 -3.20
CA LYS A 184 -13.89 -2.85 -2.09
C LYS A 184 -14.65 -1.54 -2.21
N GLN A 185 -15.99 -1.61 -2.23
CA GLN A 185 -16.83 -0.43 -2.12
C GLN A 185 -16.84 0.04 -0.66
N LEU A 186 -16.58 1.32 -0.44
CA LEU A 186 -16.60 1.93 0.90
C LEU A 186 -17.97 2.54 1.15
N ILE A 187 -18.48 2.34 2.37
CA ILE A 187 -19.76 2.93 2.81
C ILE A 187 -19.41 4.17 3.63
N LEU A 188 -19.66 5.33 3.05
CA LEU A 188 -19.51 6.59 3.76
C LEU A 188 -20.62 6.68 4.82
N LYS A 189 -20.24 7.14 6.00
CA LYS A 189 -21.22 7.44 7.06
C LYS A 189 -21.71 8.87 6.82
N ASP A 190 -23.03 9.03 6.79
CA ASP A 190 -23.72 10.32 6.77
C ASP A 190 -23.38 11.15 8.02
#